data_65dfdbe2b97e246cf78bef9f48f77d33
#
_entry.id   65dfdbe2b97e246cf78bef9f48f77d33
#
_cell.length_a   1.000
_cell.length_b   1.000
_cell.length_c   1.000
_cell.angle_alpha   90.00
_cell.angle_beta   90.00
_cell.angle_gamma   90.00
#
_symmetry.space_group_name_H-M   'P 1'
#
loop_
_entity.id
_entity.type
_entity.pdbx_description
1 polymer ?
#
loop_
_entity_poly.entity_id
_entity_poly.type
_entity_poly.pdbx_seq_one_letter_code
_entity_poly.pdbx_strand_id
1 'polypeptide(L)'
;ARTGHKLDAIRKEEKASFCVIDQDRIVPEKFTTCFRSVIAFGKVRILEEENEIRNAIEKLAVKYSPEESGASREAEIERDFSILCMLEFIVEHMSGKEAVELVKERETVPEKENEEMM
;
A
#
# COMPACT_ATOMS: atom_id res chain seq x y z
N ALA A 1 -16.02 -2.44 -3.83
CA ALA A 1 -17.46 -2.10 -3.71
C ALA A 1 -17.64 -0.59 -3.77
N ARG A 2 -18.79 -0.15 -4.27
CA ARG A 2 -19.11 1.28 -4.41
C ARG A 2 -19.88 1.84 -3.22
N THR A 3 -20.22 1.01 -2.25
CA THR A 3 -20.96 1.41 -1.05
C THR A 3 -20.32 0.78 0.18
N GLY A 4 -20.57 1.37 1.34
CA GLY A 4 -20.10 0.87 2.62
C GLY A 4 -19.66 1.98 3.56
N HIS A 5 -19.43 1.64 4.82
CA HIS A 5 -19.02 2.57 5.88
C HIS A 5 -17.74 3.33 5.53
N LYS A 6 -16.77 2.67 4.93
CA LYS A 6 -15.49 3.27 4.55
C LYS A 6 -15.71 4.43 3.57
N LEU A 7 -16.52 4.23 2.56
CA LEU A 7 -16.81 5.25 1.56
C LEU A 7 -17.64 6.39 2.15
N ASP A 8 -18.61 6.07 3.00
CA ASP A 8 -19.41 7.08 3.67
C ASP A 8 -18.52 7.96 4.57
N ALA A 9 -17.60 7.35 5.29
CA ALA A 9 -16.66 8.08 6.13
C ALA A 9 -15.75 9.01 5.31
N ILE A 10 -15.22 8.53 4.19
CA ILE A 10 -14.37 9.31 3.29
C ILE A 10 -15.12 10.50 2.71
N ARG A 11 -16.39 10.31 2.34
CA ARG A 11 -17.23 11.41 1.82
C ARG A 11 -17.49 12.50 2.85
N LYS A 12 -17.54 12.14 4.12
CA LYS A 12 -17.73 13.10 5.22
C LYS A 12 -16.45 13.79 5.63
N GLU A 13 -15.34 13.06 5.66
CA GLU A 13 -14.04 13.58 6.07
C GLU A 13 -12.96 12.91 5.24
N GLU A 14 -12.24 13.69 4.46
CA GLU A 14 -11.21 13.20 3.56
C GLU A 14 -9.88 12.86 4.25
N LYS A 15 -9.66 13.39 5.44
CA LYS A 15 -8.42 13.15 6.19
C LYS A 15 -8.33 11.69 6.62
N ALA A 16 -7.16 11.10 6.40
CA ALA A 16 -6.93 9.71 6.72
C ALA A 16 -5.47 9.45 7.05
N SER A 17 -5.23 8.31 7.67
CA SER A 17 -3.88 7.77 7.84
C SER A 17 -3.83 6.37 7.26
N PHE A 18 -2.65 5.98 6.81
CA PHE A 18 -2.40 4.68 6.22
C PHE A 18 -1.14 4.10 6.85
N CYS A 19 -1.26 2.90 7.42
CA CYS A 19 -0.14 2.23 8.07
C CYS A 19 0.30 1.04 7.24
N VAL A 20 1.60 0.95 6.98
CA VAL A 20 2.21 -0.20 6.31
C VAL A 20 3.18 -0.85 7.27
N ILE A 21 3.01 -2.15 7.48
CA ILE A 21 3.88 -2.95 8.33
C ILE A 21 4.73 -3.84 7.44
N ASP A 22 6.04 -3.59 7.44
CA ASP A 22 7.00 -4.36 6.64
C ASP A 22 7.52 -5.57 7.41
N GLN A 23 7.77 -5.40 8.71
CA GLN A 23 8.26 -6.46 9.61
C GLN A 23 7.45 -6.47 10.89
N ASP A 24 7.10 -7.67 11.35
CA ASP A 24 6.38 -7.87 12.60
C ASP A 24 6.72 -9.24 13.14
N ARG A 25 7.93 -9.36 13.71
CA ARG A 25 8.46 -10.61 14.22
C ARG A 25 8.59 -10.57 15.73
N ILE A 26 7.86 -11.44 16.42
CA ILE A 26 7.94 -11.59 17.86
C ILE A 26 9.19 -12.39 18.23
N VAL A 27 9.97 -11.90 19.19
CA VAL A 27 11.12 -12.60 19.74
C VAL A 27 10.83 -12.88 21.22
N PRO A 28 10.22 -14.04 21.54
CA PRO A 28 9.75 -14.34 22.90
C PRO A 28 10.86 -14.35 23.96
N GLU A 29 12.03 -14.82 23.59
CA GLU A 29 13.19 -14.94 24.50
C GLU A 29 13.65 -13.56 25.01
N LYS A 30 13.41 -12.53 24.24
CA LYS A 30 13.79 -11.14 24.56
C LYS A 30 12.61 -10.28 24.99
N PHE A 31 11.42 -10.87 25.06
CA PHE A 31 10.19 -10.15 25.39
C PHE A 31 9.99 -8.91 24.53
N THR A 32 10.26 -9.02 23.21
CA THR A 32 10.21 -7.89 22.29
C THR A 32 9.65 -8.29 20.93
N THR A 33 9.35 -7.29 20.13
CA THR A 33 8.93 -7.43 18.74
C THR A 33 9.90 -6.68 17.84
N CYS A 34 10.46 -7.37 16.86
CA CYS A 34 11.22 -6.72 15.78
C CYS A 34 10.22 -6.21 14.75
N PHE A 35 10.03 -4.90 14.69
CA PHE A 35 9.05 -4.28 13.82
C PHE A 35 9.67 -3.22 12.91
N ARG A 36 9.02 -3.02 11.79
CA ARG A 36 9.27 -1.90 10.88
C ARG A 36 7.94 -1.49 10.30
N SER A 37 7.59 -0.22 10.47
CA SER A 37 6.32 0.30 9.97
C SER A 37 6.45 1.75 9.52
N VAL A 38 5.55 2.13 8.63
CA VAL A 38 5.43 3.51 8.13
C VAL A 38 3.98 3.93 8.30
N ILE A 39 3.78 5.16 8.78
CA ILE A 39 2.46 5.77 8.85
C ILE A 39 2.46 6.99 7.95
N ALA A 40 1.53 7.02 7.00
CA ALA A 40 1.31 8.16 6.13
C ALA A 40 0.03 8.87 6.55
N PHE A 41 0.07 10.19 6.58
CA PHE A 41 -1.08 11.04 6.88
C PHE A 41 -1.38 11.89 5.66
N GLY A 42 -2.64 12.04 5.34
CA GLY A 42 -3.04 12.82 4.18
C GLY A 42 -4.53 12.79 3.92
N LYS A 43 -4.88 12.82 2.66
CA LYS A 43 -6.27 12.89 2.21
C LYS A 43 -6.57 11.76 1.24
N VAL A 44 -7.78 11.24 1.33
CA VAL A 44 -8.29 10.21 0.43
C VAL A 44 -9.27 10.84 -0.54
N ARG A 45 -9.10 10.55 -1.82
CA ARG A 45 -9.99 10.99 -2.89
C ARG A 45 -10.60 9.76 -3.58
N ILE A 46 -11.91 9.77 -3.76
CA ILE A 46 -12.59 8.75 -4.56
C ILE A 46 -12.45 9.15 -6.03
N LEU A 47 -11.91 8.27 -6.85
CA LEU A 47 -11.78 8.51 -8.28
C LEU A 47 -13.14 8.36 -8.96
N GLU A 48 -13.52 9.33 -9.76
CA GLU A 48 -14.84 9.36 -10.42
C GLU A 48 -14.76 9.19 -11.94
N GLU A 49 -13.71 9.70 -12.59
CA GLU A 49 -13.56 9.61 -14.03
C GLU A 49 -13.08 8.22 -14.47
N GLU A 50 -13.72 7.68 -15.52
CA GLU A 50 -13.37 6.34 -16.03
C GLU A 50 -11.90 6.19 -16.36
N ASN A 51 -11.28 7.19 -17.00
CA ASN A 51 -9.88 7.13 -17.37
C ASN A 51 -8.96 7.07 -16.15
N GLU A 52 -9.27 7.83 -15.10
CA GLU A 52 -8.50 7.79 -13.84
C GLU A 52 -8.63 6.43 -13.17
N ILE A 53 -9.85 5.89 -13.11
CA ILE A 53 -10.13 4.59 -12.50
C ILE A 53 -9.39 3.49 -13.27
N ARG A 54 -9.45 3.51 -14.59
CA ARG A 54 -8.80 2.52 -15.45
C ARG A 54 -7.28 2.58 -15.30
N ASN A 55 -6.69 3.76 -15.31
CA ASN A 55 -5.24 3.92 -15.11
C ASN A 55 -4.80 3.44 -13.73
N ALA A 56 -5.57 3.73 -12.70
CA ALA A 56 -5.25 3.33 -11.33
C ALA A 56 -5.31 1.81 -11.16
N ILE A 57 -6.37 1.17 -11.64
CA ILE A 57 -6.51 -0.29 -11.51
C ILE A 57 -5.48 -1.02 -12.35
N GLU A 58 -5.11 -0.49 -13.51
CA GLU A 58 -4.07 -1.09 -14.34
C GLU A 58 -2.71 -1.04 -13.65
N LYS A 59 -2.34 0.08 -13.05
CA LYS A 59 -1.10 0.20 -12.27
C LYS A 59 -1.06 -0.78 -11.11
N LEU A 60 -2.18 -0.92 -10.41
CA LEU A 60 -2.29 -1.85 -9.28
C LEU A 60 -2.14 -3.29 -9.74
N ALA A 61 -2.78 -3.66 -10.84
CA ALA A 61 -2.70 -4.99 -11.43
C ALA A 61 -1.28 -5.34 -11.86
N VAL A 62 -0.58 -4.41 -12.51
CA VAL A 62 0.82 -4.61 -12.92
C VAL A 62 1.73 -4.76 -11.70
N LYS A 63 1.49 -3.99 -10.65
CA LYS A 63 2.29 -4.06 -9.42
C LYS A 63 2.20 -5.43 -8.74
N TYR A 64 1.00 -5.98 -8.63
CA TYR A 64 0.78 -7.22 -7.88
C TYR A 64 0.75 -8.49 -8.73
N SER A 65 0.59 -8.35 -10.03
CA SER A 65 0.58 -9.48 -10.96
C SER A 65 1.39 -9.14 -12.22
N PRO A 66 2.68 -8.80 -12.07
CA PRO A 66 3.48 -8.29 -13.18
C PRO A 66 3.74 -9.32 -14.29
N GLU A 67 3.64 -10.62 -13.97
CA GLU A 67 3.90 -11.70 -14.91
C GLU A 67 2.69 -12.12 -15.73
N GLU A 68 1.50 -11.63 -15.39
CA GLU A 68 0.30 -11.92 -16.15
C GLU A 68 0.29 -11.16 -17.48
N SER A 69 -0.30 -11.80 -18.51
CA SER A 69 -0.39 -11.19 -19.83
C SER A 69 -1.28 -9.95 -19.83
N GLY A 70 -1.07 -9.06 -20.80
CA GLY A 70 -1.93 -7.90 -20.98
C GLY A 70 -3.39 -8.30 -21.27
N ALA A 71 -3.60 -9.37 -22.01
CA ALA A 71 -4.94 -9.88 -22.30
C ALA A 71 -5.65 -10.40 -21.05
N SER A 72 -4.94 -11.14 -20.19
CA SER A 72 -5.46 -11.65 -18.92
C SER A 72 -5.84 -10.50 -17.99
N ARG A 73 -4.97 -9.51 -17.88
CA ARG A 73 -5.19 -8.32 -17.06
C ARG A 73 -6.41 -7.53 -17.53
N GLU A 74 -6.52 -7.30 -18.82
CA GLU A 74 -7.63 -6.57 -19.40
C GLU A 74 -8.97 -7.28 -19.16
N ALA A 75 -9.01 -8.60 -19.30
CA ALA A 75 -10.21 -9.40 -19.05
C ALA A 75 -10.69 -9.26 -17.60
N GLU A 76 -9.77 -9.30 -16.64
CA GLU A 76 -10.11 -9.14 -15.23
C GLU A 76 -10.65 -7.74 -14.93
N ILE A 77 -10.02 -6.71 -15.48
CA ILE A 77 -10.45 -5.33 -15.29
C ILE A 77 -11.86 -5.13 -15.86
N GLU A 78 -12.10 -5.58 -17.08
CA GLU A 78 -13.40 -5.44 -17.73
C GLU A 78 -14.52 -6.16 -16.98
N ARG A 79 -14.22 -7.33 -16.43
CA ARG A 79 -15.21 -8.11 -15.68
C ARG A 79 -15.77 -7.35 -14.48
N ASP A 80 -14.91 -6.65 -13.74
CA ASP A 80 -15.26 -6.05 -12.46
C ASP A 80 -15.34 -4.51 -12.51
N PHE A 81 -15.09 -3.90 -13.66
CA PHE A 81 -14.97 -2.44 -13.77
C PHE A 81 -16.22 -1.70 -13.27
N SER A 82 -17.40 -2.21 -13.54
CA SER A 82 -18.65 -1.56 -13.14
C SER A 82 -18.90 -1.51 -11.63
N ILE A 83 -18.28 -2.42 -10.88
CA ILE A 83 -18.43 -2.50 -9.41
C ILE A 83 -17.21 -1.96 -8.67
N LEU A 84 -16.21 -1.51 -9.41
CA LEU A 84 -14.94 -1.06 -8.86
C LEU A 84 -15.06 0.36 -8.29
N CYS A 85 -14.45 0.56 -7.13
CA CYS A 85 -14.25 1.87 -6.54
C CYS A 85 -12.77 2.02 -6.22
N MET A 86 -12.13 2.99 -6.85
CA MET A 86 -10.71 3.28 -6.65
C MET A 86 -10.53 4.51 -5.79
N LEU A 87 -9.59 4.42 -4.85
CA LEU A 87 -9.23 5.49 -3.95
C LEU A 87 -7.80 5.93 -4.22
N GLU A 88 -7.58 7.23 -4.18
CA GLU A 88 -6.24 7.81 -4.23
C GLU A 88 -5.91 8.38 -2.85
N PHE A 89 -4.77 8.00 -2.31
CA PHE A 89 -4.27 8.55 -1.06
C PHE A 89 -3.19 9.59 -1.36
N ILE A 90 -3.45 10.84 -1.01
CA ILE A 90 -2.52 11.94 -1.23
C ILE A 90 -1.75 12.15 0.06
N VAL A 91 -0.48 11.74 0.06
CA VAL A 91 0.38 11.80 1.24
C VAL A 91 0.83 13.24 1.51
N GLU A 92 0.55 13.73 2.71
CA GLU A 92 0.97 15.05 3.16
C GLU A 92 2.11 14.97 4.16
N HIS A 93 2.15 13.90 4.96
CA HIS A 93 3.21 13.67 5.94
C HIS A 93 3.42 12.17 6.11
N MET A 94 4.67 11.76 6.33
CA MET A 94 5.01 10.35 6.52
C MET A 94 6.08 10.21 7.60
N SER A 95 5.91 9.22 8.47
CA SER A 95 6.90 8.87 9.48
C SER A 95 7.12 7.37 9.53
N GLY A 96 8.33 6.97 9.83
CA GLY A 96 8.67 5.56 9.96
C GLY A 96 9.23 5.24 11.34
N LYS A 97 9.05 4.00 11.76
CA LYS A 97 9.63 3.46 12.98
C LYS A 97 10.18 2.07 12.70
N GLU A 98 11.32 1.76 13.29
CA GLU A 98 11.82 0.39 13.24
C GLU A 98 12.55 0.03 14.52
N ALA A 99 12.52 -1.25 14.87
CA ALA A 99 13.24 -1.76 16.03
C ALA A 99 14.75 -1.66 15.82
N VAL A 100 15.48 -1.38 16.90
CA VAL A 100 16.94 -1.27 16.89
C VAL A 100 17.62 -2.51 16.30
N GLU A 101 17.07 -3.68 16.56
CA GLU A 101 17.58 -4.95 16.04
C GLU A 101 17.58 -4.98 14.51
N LEU A 102 16.53 -4.45 13.88
CA LEU A 102 16.44 -4.38 12.42
C LEU A 102 17.41 -3.35 11.84
N VAL A 103 17.65 -2.26 12.54
CA VAL A 103 18.66 -1.26 12.15
C VAL A 103 20.04 -1.90 12.12
N LYS A 104 20.38 -2.67 13.16
CA LYS A 104 21.67 -3.38 13.25
C LYS A 104 21.83 -4.41 12.15
N GLU A 105 20.78 -5.19 11.86
CA GLU A 105 20.80 -6.16 10.77
C GLU A 105 21.08 -5.49 9.41
N ARG A 106 20.45 -4.37 9.16
CA ARG A 106 20.63 -3.60 7.92
C ARG A 106 22.05 -3.06 7.78
N GLU A 107 22.64 -2.59 8.86
CA GLU A 107 24.03 -2.08 8.88
C GLU A 107 25.08 -3.15 8.61
N THR A 108 24.77 -4.43 8.87
CA THR A 108 25.66 -5.55 8.59
C THR A 108 25.53 -6.11 7.18
N VAL A 109 24.50 -5.72 6.44
CA VAL A 109 24.27 -6.18 5.06
C VAL A 109 25.15 -5.36 4.10
N PRO A 110 25.86 -6.00 3.14
CA PRO A 110 26.64 -5.29 2.13
C PRO A 110 25.78 -4.33 1.33
N GLU A 111 26.33 -3.16 0.99
CA GLU A 111 25.64 -2.08 0.28
C GLU A 111 24.92 -2.54 -1.00
N LYS A 112 25.53 -3.49 -1.71
CA LYS A 112 24.96 -4.07 -2.93
C LYS A 112 23.64 -4.81 -2.71
N GLU A 113 23.53 -5.52 -1.59
CA GLU A 113 22.31 -6.25 -1.24
C GLU A 113 21.20 -5.29 -0.78
N ASN A 114 21.59 -4.19 -0.12
CA ASN A 114 20.65 -3.15 0.28
C ASN A 114 20.00 -2.47 -0.94
N GLU A 115 20.75 -2.24 -1.99
CA GLU A 115 20.23 -1.67 -3.24
C GLU A 115 19.23 -2.60 -3.92
N GLU A 116 19.46 -3.91 -3.89
CA GLU A 116 18.54 -4.90 -4.44
C GLU A 116 17.25 -5.03 -3.65
N MET A 117 17.30 -4.79 -2.34
CA MET A 117 16.14 -4.87 -1.46
C MET A 117 15.21 -3.65 -1.54
N MET A 118 15.71 -2.55 -2.05
CA MET A 118 14.93 -1.33 -2.23
C MET A 118 14.24 -1.28 -3.58
#